data_9112affd4c10b3e66bd90d80a07267ac
#
_entry.id   9112affd4c10b3e66bd90d80a07267ac
#
_cell.length_a   1.000
_cell.length_b   1.000
_cell.length_c   1.000
_cell.angle_alpha   90.00
_cell.angle_beta   90.00
_cell.angle_gamma   90.00
#
_symmetry.space_group_name_H-M   'P 1'
#
loop_
_entity.id
_entity.type
_entity.pdbx_description
1 polymer ?
#
loop_
_entity_poly.entity_id
_entity_poly.type
_entity_poly.pdbx_seq_one_letter_code
_entity_poly.pdbx_strand_id
1 'polypeptide(L)'
;MGNNVNINKSRVKKVIEPSFDKKYSGVILPVVFFIVLAPLIWMTVTTLFDAENTRANKPALVILLLGIIAFLVGISFLGRWITKKIIKVYLYDKGFQTNKDTQEVYYKDITYFYLPGMKSSTFSAILYGNKEGQWSFIPGAPFKKNAFHIWQDDYIKNVFPDAISNIENGGKEEFYLRTVKDLQKDAMLGVGKKKVKQIGESLPKLEKITVTKDYIAFAEEIYNWGNYKVEVTPLAIKISDLSGNIRVNYGKFAASNLDLLSVLINRLNRN
;
A
#
# COMPACT_ATOMS: atom_id res chain seq x y z
N MET A 1 9.71 22.28 6.33
CA MET A 1 9.90 21.84 7.71
C MET A 1 9.65 20.34 7.75
N GLY A 2 10.68 19.53 7.99
CA GLY A 2 10.53 18.08 8.17
C GLY A 2 10.08 17.83 9.61
N ASN A 3 8.88 17.31 9.80
CA ASN A 3 8.46 16.80 11.10
C ASN A 3 9.48 15.72 11.51
N ASN A 4 10.18 15.93 12.61
CA ASN A 4 11.03 14.90 13.21
C ASN A 4 10.10 13.80 13.73
N VAL A 5 9.92 12.75 12.92
CA VAL A 5 9.18 11.55 13.30
C VAL A 5 10.01 10.82 14.35
N ASN A 6 9.51 10.79 15.58
CA ASN A 6 10.19 10.10 16.67
C ASN A 6 9.84 8.59 16.63
N ILE A 7 10.71 7.79 16.04
CA ILE A 7 10.56 6.33 15.99
C ILE A 7 11.33 5.73 17.16
N ASN A 8 10.61 5.14 18.09
CA ASN A 8 11.21 4.41 19.22
C ASN A 8 11.81 3.08 18.73
N LYS A 9 13.06 3.12 18.27
CA LYS A 9 13.75 1.96 17.68
C LYS A 9 13.90 0.77 18.62
N SER A 10 13.93 0.99 19.95
CA SER A 10 14.06 -0.10 20.93
C SER A 10 12.81 -0.97 21.00
N ARG A 11 11.66 -0.46 20.60
CA ARG A 11 10.38 -1.19 20.58
C ARG A 11 10.02 -1.77 19.21
N VAL A 12 10.82 -1.49 18.17
CA VAL A 12 10.54 -1.98 16.83
C VAL A 12 10.81 -3.47 16.74
N LYS A 13 9.77 -4.25 16.49
CA LYS A 13 9.82 -5.70 16.30
C LYS A 13 10.33 -6.07 14.90
N LYS A 14 9.90 -5.36 13.90
CA LYS A 14 10.28 -5.56 12.49
C LYS A 14 10.11 -4.30 11.67
N VAL A 15 10.88 -4.20 10.58
CA VAL A 15 10.75 -3.12 9.60
C VAL A 15 10.38 -3.72 8.25
N ILE A 16 9.29 -3.23 7.65
CA ILE A 16 8.98 -3.51 6.25
C ILE A 16 9.68 -2.43 5.43
N GLU A 17 10.74 -2.84 4.75
CA GLU A 17 11.52 -1.96 3.90
C GLU A 17 11.12 -2.12 2.41
N PRO A 18 11.28 -1.07 1.62
CA PRO A 18 11.14 -1.13 0.18
C PRO A 18 12.05 -2.18 -0.46
N SER A 19 11.73 -2.61 -1.66
CA SER A 19 12.58 -3.49 -2.46
C SER A 19 13.95 -2.85 -2.71
N PHE A 20 14.98 -3.69 -2.91
CA PHE A 20 16.36 -3.26 -3.04
C PHE A 20 16.56 -2.18 -4.11
N ASP A 21 15.98 -2.38 -5.30
CA ASP A 21 16.04 -1.45 -6.43
C ASP A 21 15.45 -0.07 -6.09
N LYS A 22 14.39 -0.02 -5.30
CA LYS A 22 13.77 1.23 -4.84
C LYS A 22 14.55 1.88 -3.70
N LYS A 23 15.03 1.07 -2.76
CA LYS A 23 15.83 1.55 -1.62
C LYS A 23 17.13 2.22 -2.07
N TYR A 24 17.77 1.67 -3.09
CA TYR A 24 19.06 2.13 -3.60
C TYR A 24 18.99 2.86 -4.93
N SER A 25 17.79 3.25 -5.39
CA SER A 25 17.61 3.97 -6.66
C SER A 25 18.48 5.23 -6.77
N GLY A 26 18.77 5.90 -5.66
CA GLY A 26 19.65 7.06 -5.61
C GLY A 26 21.12 6.76 -5.95
N VAL A 27 21.54 5.50 -5.88
CA VAL A 27 22.90 5.06 -6.26
C VAL A 27 22.87 4.26 -7.56
N ILE A 28 21.90 3.35 -7.69
CA ILE A 28 21.78 2.46 -8.86
C ILE A 28 21.56 3.27 -10.14
N LEU A 29 20.68 4.26 -10.10
CA LEU A 29 20.33 5.03 -11.28
C LEU A 29 21.55 5.76 -11.88
N PRO A 30 22.33 6.57 -11.11
CA PRO A 30 23.53 7.19 -11.64
C PRO A 30 24.58 6.19 -12.15
N VAL A 31 24.76 5.06 -11.47
CA VAL A 31 25.72 4.01 -11.88
C VAL A 31 25.33 3.40 -13.22
N VAL A 32 24.06 3.05 -13.41
CA VAL A 32 23.55 2.50 -14.67
C VAL A 32 23.75 3.50 -15.81
N PHE A 33 23.38 4.77 -15.60
CA PHE A 33 23.59 5.80 -16.62
C PHE A 33 25.07 6.06 -16.91
N PHE A 34 25.93 6.02 -15.90
CA PHE A 34 27.36 6.14 -16.09
C PHE A 34 27.91 5.01 -16.97
N ILE A 35 27.51 3.74 -16.71
CA ILE A 35 27.93 2.59 -17.51
C ILE A 35 27.47 2.74 -18.97
N VAL A 36 26.21 3.14 -19.19
CA VAL A 36 25.66 3.34 -20.53
C VAL A 36 26.36 4.47 -21.28
N LEU A 37 26.73 5.55 -20.59
CA LEU A 37 27.39 6.71 -21.18
C LEU A 37 28.92 6.57 -21.23
N ALA A 38 29.52 5.59 -20.57
CA ALA A 38 30.96 5.41 -20.51
C ALA A 38 31.64 5.34 -21.90
N PRO A 39 31.11 4.61 -22.90
CA PRO A 39 31.69 4.61 -24.24
C PRO A 39 31.68 6.00 -24.89
N LEU A 40 30.58 6.75 -24.71
CA LEU A 40 30.46 8.09 -25.24
C LEU A 40 31.43 9.06 -24.55
N ILE A 41 31.56 8.95 -23.23
CA ILE A 41 32.54 9.75 -22.44
C ILE A 41 33.95 9.44 -22.93
N TRP A 42 34.30 8.14 -23.05
CA TRP A 42 35.61 7.71 -23.51
C TRP A 42 35.93 8.25 -24.89
N MET A 43 35.01 8.08 -25.87
CA MET A 43 35.19 8.57 -27.23
C MET A 43 35.34 10.12 -27.28
N THR A 44 34.53 10.84 -26.48
CA THR A 44 34.62 12.31 -26.41
C THR A 44 35.96 12.77 -25.83
N VAL A 45 36.41 12.12 -24.75
CA VAL A 45 37.68 12.46 -24.10
C VAL A 45 38.86 12.13 -25.02
N THR A 46 38.92 10.97 -25.64
CA THR A 46 40.01 10.59 -26.56
C THR A 46 40.10 11.56 -27.76
N THR A 47 38.95 11.89 -28.37
CA THR A 47 38.91 12.87 -29.48
C THR A 47 39.30 14.27 -29.07
N LEU A 48 38.96 14.69 -27.83
CA LEU A 48 39.33 16.01 -27.31
C LEU A 48 40.87 16.18 -27.15
N PHE A 49 41.50 15.11 -26.67
CA PHE A 49 42.98 15.13 -26.43
C PHE A 49 43.82 14.66 -27.63
N ASP A 50 43.18 14.22 -28.71
CA ASP A 50 43.86 13.89 -29.93
C ASP A 50 44.36 15.15 -30.62
N ALA A 51 45.71 15.31 -30.62
CA ALA A 51 46.39 16.50 -31.20
C ALA A 51 46.36 16.46 -32.76
N GLU A 52 46.29 15.27 -33.35
CA GLU A 52 46.30 15.09 -34.80
C GLU A 52 44.94 15.34 -35.43
N ASN A 53 43.87 15.27 -34.66
CA ASN A 53 42.51 15.46 -35.14
C ASN A 53 42.13 16.96 -35.23
N THR A 54 42.58 17.60 -36.30
CA THR A 54 42.30 19.03 -36.58
C THR A 54 40.87 19.29 -37.04
N ARG A 55 40.11 18.23 -37.43
CA ARG A 55 38.71 18.33 -37.90
C ARG A 55 37.70 18.33 -36.75
N ALA A 56 38.10 17.93 -35.55
CA ALA A 56 37.18 17.87 -34.42
C ALA A 56 36.84 19.25 -33.87
N ASN A 57 35.56 19.53 -33.70
CA ASN A 57 35.11 20.76 -33.04
C ASN A 57 35.31 20.63 -31.50
N LYS A 58 36.50 20.91 -31.02
CA LYS A 58 36.89 20.77 -29.62
C LYS A 58 35.98 21.57 -28.64
N PRO A 59 35.54 22.79 -28.92
CA PRO A 59 34.56 23.47 -28.09
C PRO A 59 33.25 22.75 -27.93
N ALA A 60 32.70 22.15 -29.04
CA ALA A 60 31.49 21.36 -28.98
C ALA A 60 31.63 20.09 -28.13
N LEU A 61 32.79 19.41 -28.19
CA LEU A 61 33.09 18.24 -27.36
C LEU A 61 33.17 18.59 -25.87
N VAL A 62 33.73 19.75 -25.52
CA VAL A 62 33.77 20.26 -24.13
C VAL A 62 32.35 20.50 -23.64
N ILE A 63 31.48 21.13 -24.44
CA ILE A 63 30.06 21.38 -24.10
C ILE A 63 29.34 20.06 -23.92
N LEU A 64 29.55 19.07 -24.78
CA LEU A 64 28.96 17.75 -24.67
C LEU A 64 29.37 17.05 -23.36
N LEU A 65 30.64 17.07 -23.01
CA LEU A 65 31.17 16.48 -21.79
C LEU A 65 30.58 17.14 -20.53
N LEU A 66 30.53 18.48 -20.52
CA LEU A 66 29.89 19.25 -19.43
C LEU A 66 28.37 18.89 -19.32
N GLY A 67 27.70 18.74 -20.46
CA GLY A 67 26.28 18.30 -20.50
C GLY A 67 26.07 16.90 -19.89
N ILE A 68 26.95 15.95 -20.21
CA ILE A 68 26.91 14.60 -19.62
C ILE A 68 27.14 14.65 -18.09
N ILE A 69 28.11 15.42 -17.64
CA ILE A 69 28.40 15.58 -16.20
C ILE A 69 27.19 16.19 -15.49
N ALA A 70 26.63 17.28 -16.01
CA ALA A 70 25.46 17.92 -15.45
C ALA A 70 24.26 16.98 -15.39
N PHE A 71 24.04 16.15 -16.42
CA PHE A 71 23.01 15.14 -16.46
C PHE A 71 23.18 14.07 -15.37
N LEU A 72 24.39 13.52 -15.21
CA LEU A 72 24.71 12.53 -14.17
C LEU A 72 24.52 13.09 -12.74
N VAL A 73 24.93 14.33 -12.53
CA VAL A 73 24.69 15.05 -11.27
C VAL A 73 23.18 15.21 -11.03
N GLY A 74 22.43 15.67 -12.03
CA GLY A 74 20.98 15.84 -11.96
C GLY A 74 20.27 14.54 -11.61
N ILE A 75 20.63 13.42 -12.27
CA ILE A 75 20.08 12.09 -11.95
C ILE A 75 20.42 11.64 -10.53
N SER A 76 21.64 11.95 -10.05
CA SER A 76 22.04 11.63 -8.68
C SER A 76 21.19 12.39 -7.64
N PHE A 77 20.92 13.66 -7.89
CA PHE A 77 20.01 14.45 -7.04
C PHE A 77 18.59 13.93 -7.08
N LEU A 78 18.06 13.60 -8.28
CA LEU A 78 16.72 13.02 -8.46
C LEU A 78 16.58 11.69 -7.72
N GLY A 79 17.57 10.79 -7.87
CA GLY A 79 17.57 9.49 -7.20
C GLY A 79 17.58 9.65 -5.67
N ARG A 80 18.40 10.55 -5.10
CA ARG A 80 18.41 10.85 -3.66
C ARG A 80 17.09 11.47 -3.20
N TRP A 81 16.49 12.35 -3.98
CA TRP A 81 15.20 12.94 -3.67
C TRP A 81 14.07 11.88 -3.63
N ILE A 82 14.04 10.96 -4.61
CA ILE A 82 13.12 9.83 -4.62
C ILE A 82 13.32 8.96 -3.39
N THR A 83 14.56 8.58 -3.08
CA THR A 83 14.91 7.72 -1.94
C THR A 83 14.45 8.32 -0.60
N LYS A 84 14.58 9.65 -0.42
CA LYS A 84 14.11 10.34 0.79
C LYS A 84 12.59 10.31 0.98
N LYS A 85 11.83 10.13 -0.11
CA LYS A 85 10.36 10.07 -0.07
C LYS A 85 9.81 8.66 0.17
N ILE A 86 10.66 7.65 0.18
CA ILE A 86 10.26 6.27 0.37
C ILE A 86 9.70 6.06 1.78
N ILE A 87 8.52 5.42 1.84
CA ILE A 87 7.88 5.06 3.09
C ILE A 87 8.51 3.78 3.62
N LYS A 88 8.80 3.75 4.93
CA LYS A 88 9.15 2.56 5.70
C LYS A 88 8.06 2.32 6.74
N VAL A 89 7.76 1.06 7.01
CA VAL A 89 6.76 0.68 8.01
C VAL A 89 7.47 -0.05 9.15
N TYR A 90 7.36 0.50 10.34
CA TYR A 90 7.93 -0.05 11.58
C TYR A 90 6.81 -0.77 12.32
N LEU A 91 6.96 -2.06 12.54
CA LEU A 91 6.00 -2.89 13.26
C LEU A 91 6.38 -2.96 14.74
N TYR A 92 5.38 -2.76 15.58
CA TYR A 92 5.43 -2.90 17.04
C TYR A 92 4.52 -4.07 17.47
N ASP A 93 4.47 -4.37 18.76
CA ASP A 93 3.66 -5.50 19.26
C ASP A 93 2.15 -5.30 19.03
N LYS A 94 1.65 -4.07 19.15
CA LYS A 94 0.21 -3.76 19.10
C LYS A 94 -0.17 -2.79 17.98
N GLY A 95 0.78 -2.45 17.11
CA GLY A 95 0.56 -1.44 16.08
C GLY A 95 1.72 -1.28 15.12
N PHE A 96 1.68 -0.22 14.36
CA PHE A 96 2.73 0.16 13.43
C PHE A 96 2.90 1.67 13.35
N GLN A 97 3.98 2.11 12.74
CA GLN A 97 4.23 3.52 12.44
C GLN A 97 4.96 3.60 11.11
N THR A 98 4.59 4.52 10.25
CA THR A 98 5.43 4.83 9.09
C THR A 98 6.42 5.95 9.44
N ASN A 99 7.48 6.08 8.63
CA ASN A 99 8.40 7.21 8.78
C ASN A 99 7.77 8.58 8.43
N LYS A 100 6.45 8.63 8.21
CA LYS A 100 5.68 9.85 7.95
C LYS A 100 4.60 10.11 9.01
N ASP A 101 4.29 9.13 9.83
CA ASP A 101 3.34 9.28 10.93
C ASP A 101 4.05 9.90 12.14
N THR A 102 3.38 10.77 12.83
CA THR A 102 3.91 11.42 14.03
C THR A 102 3.89 10.51 15.26
N GLN A 103 3.02 9.51 15.27
CA GLN A 103 2.82 8.58 16.38
C GLN A 103 2.51 7.15 15.90
N GLU A 104 2.58 6.18 16.81
CA GLU A 104 2.20 4.79 16.58
C GLU A 104 0.70 4.68 16.33
N VAL A 105 0.32 3.87 15.34
CA VAL A 105 -1.07 3.55 14.99
C VAL A 105 -1.38 2.16 15.52
N TYR A 106 -2.29 2.05 16.47
CA TYR A 106 -2.65 0.78 17.08
C TYR A 106 -3.59 -0.03 16.20
N TYR A 107 -3.36 -1.35 16.08
CA TYR A 107 -4.19 -2.24 15.27
C TYR A 107 -5.67 -2.26 15.65
N LYS A 108 -5.98 -2.11 16.95
CA LYS A 108 -7.36 -2.08 17.46
C LYS A 108 -8.13 -0.80 17.09
N ASP A 109 -7.42 0.23 16.69
CA ASP A 109 -7.97 1.56 16.46
C ASP A 109 -8.02 1.95 14.98
N ILE A 110 -7.60 1.05 14.09
CA ILE A 110 -7.55 1.37 12.67
C ILE A 110 -8.77 0.88 11.91
N THR A 111 -9.19 1.72 10.96
CA THR A 111 -9.97 1.31 9.79
C THR A 111 -9.08 1.40 8.57
N TYR A 112 -8.98 0.35 7.76
CA TYR A 112 -8.17 0.39 6.56
C TYR A 112 -8.89 -0.20 5.35
N PHE A 113 -8.44 0.21 4.16
CA PHE A 113 -8.87 -0.34 2.88
C PHE A 113 -7.66 -0.69 2.04
N TYR A 114 -7.74 -1.79 1.34
CA TYR A 114 -6.85 -2.04 0.22
C TYR A 114 -7.38 -1.32 -1.01
N LEU A 115 -6.53 -0.55 -1.66
CA LEU A 115 -6.87 0.05 -2.95
C LEU A 115 -6.46 -0.90 -4.06
N PRO A 116 -7.35 -1.20 -5.01
CA PRO A 116 -7.06 -2.14 -6.08
C PRO A 116 -5.87 -1.66 -6.92
N GLY A 117 -5.03 -2.62 -7.33
CA GLY A 117 -3.97 -2.40 -8.30
C GLY A 117 -4.47 -2.57 -9.74
N MET A 118 -3.58 -2.42 -10.71
CA MET A 118 -3.89 -2.69 -12.13
C MET A 118 -4.36 -4.13 -12.36
N LYS A 119 -3.83 -5.09 -11.58
CA LYS A 119 -4.30 -6.48 -11.57
C LYS A 119 -5.29 -6.63 -10.42
N SER A 120 -6.47 -7.19 -10.69
CA SER A 120 -7.56 -7.34 -9.73
C SER A 120 -7.19 -8.11 -8.44
N SER A 121 -6.14 -8.94 -8.48
CA SER A 121 -5.65 -9.69 -7.33
C SER A 121 -4.63 -8.96 -6.47
N THR A 122 -4.15 -7.77 -6.90
CA THR A 122 -3.13 -7.00 -6.21
C THR A 122 -3.70 -5.67 -5.71
N PHE A 123 -3.10 -5.12 -4.66
CA PHE A 123 -3.42 -3.77 -4.21
C PHE A 123 -2.30 -2.78 -4.56
N SER A 124 -2.68 -1.55 -4.82
CA SER A 124 -1.75 -0.44 -5.12
C SER A 124 -1.31 0.32 -3.88
N ALA A 125 -2.14 0.33 -2.84
CA ALA A 125 -1.86 0.98 -1.57
C ALA A 125 -2.75 0.41 -0.45
N ILE A 126 -2.31 0.60 0.80
CA ILE A 126 -3.12 0.45 2.00
C ILE A 126 -3.46 1.86 2.47
N LEU A 127 -4.74 2.15 2.52
CA LEU A 127 -5.30 3.37 3.07
C LEU A 127 -5.73 3.07 4.50
N TYR A 128 -5.32 3.85 5.47
CA TYR A 128 -5.69 3.63 6.87
C TYR A 128 -6.00 4.93 7.60
N GLY A 129 -6.92 4.84 8.54
CA GLY A 129 -7.30 5.91 9.44
C GLY A 129 -7.36 5.42 10.88
N ASN A 130 -7.08 6.30 11.84
CA ASN A 130 -7.23 6.03 13.26
C ASN A 130 -8.59 6.54 13.76
N LYS A 131 -8.91 6.22 15.03
CA LYS A 131 -10.15 6.69 15.69
C LYS A 131 -10.28 8.22 15.76
N GLU A 132 -9.16 8.95 15.68
CA GLU A 132 -9.14 10.43 15.69
C GLU A 132 -9.47 11.03 14.31
N GLY A 133 -9.79 10.20 13.32
CA GLY A 133 -10.13 10.65 11.96
C GLY A 133 -8.92 11.08 11.14
N GLN A 134 -7.70 10.76 11.56
CA GLN A 134 -6.48 11.01 10.79
C GLN A 134 -6.27 9.89 9.79
N TRP A 135 -6.21 10.26 8.51
CA TRP A 135 -6.04 9.31 7.41
C TRP A 135 -4.68 9.45 6.74
N SER A 136 -4.07 8.30 6.44
CA SER A 136 -2.79 8.19 5.76
C SER A 136 -2.80 7.02 4.78
N PHE A 137 -1.70 6.79 4.05
CA PHE A 137 -1.59 5.66 3.14
C PHE A 137 -0.17 5.13 3.02
N ILE A 138 -0.07 3.84 2.73
CA ILE A 138 1.18 3.14 2.42
C ILE A 138 1.07 2.68 0.97
N PRO A 139 1.88 3.24 0.02
CA PRO A 139 1.88 2.77 -1.35
C PRO A 139 2.47 1.36 -1.44
N GLY A 140 1.84 0.48 -2.22
CA GLY A 140 2.31 -0.91 -2.41
C GLY A 140 3.50 -1.02 -3.35
N ALA A 141 3.58 -0.15 -4.37
CA ALA A 141 4.57 -0.23 -5.44
C ALA A 141 6.05 -0.28 -5.01
N PRO A 142 6.51 0.42 -3.94
CA PRO A 142 7.89 0.34 -3.50
C PRO A 142 8.28 -0.99 -2.85
N PHE A 143 7.31 -1.83 -2.49
CA PHE A 143 7.54 -3.03 -1.68
C PHE A 143 7.45 -4.31 -2.53
N LYS A 144 8.08 -5.39 -2.03
CA LYS A 144 7.91 -6.73 -2.62
C LYS A 144 6.47 -7.20 -2.44
N LYS A 145 5.97 -8.05 -3.35
CA LYS A 145 4.60 -8.57 -3.37
C LYS A 145 4.11 -9.11 -2.01
N ASN A 146 4.97 -9.75 -1.24
CA ASN A 146 4.63 -10.40 0.03
C ASN A 146 5.11 -9.61 1.26
N ALA A 147 5.54 -8.35 1.09
CA ALA A 147 6.11 -7.57 2.20
C ALA A 147 5.12 -7.32 3.33
N PHE A 148 3.82 -7.26 3.00
CA PHE A 148 2.76 -6.92 3.96
C PHE A 148 2.12 -8.13 4.64
N HIS A 149 2.46 -9.38 4.29
CA HIS A 149 1.90 -10.57 4.99
C HIS A 149 2.16 -10.49 6.51
N ILE A 150 3.34 -10.03 6.91
CA ILE A 150 3.70 -9.92 8.33
C ILE A 150 2.82 -8.87 9.04
N TRP A 151 2.53 -7.75 8.36
CA TRP A 151 1.61 -6.75 8.89
C TRP A 151 0.19 -7.31 9.02
N GLN A 152 -0.27 -8.08 8.03
CA GLN A 152 -1.56 -8.76 8.05
C GLN A 152 -1.65 -9.76 9.20
N ASP A 153 -0.61 -10.60 9.37
CA ASP A 153 -0.55 -11.60 10.44
C ASP A 153 -0.53 -10.93 11.82
N ASP A 154 0.28 -9.87 12.00
CA ASP A 154 0.33 -9.11 13.25
C ASP A 154 -1.01 -8.40 13.55
N TYR A 155 -1.65 -7.84 12.51
CA TYR A 155 -2.99 -7.23 12.64
C TYR A 155 -4.01 -8.28 13.12
N ILE A 156 -4.13 -9.41 12.43
CA ILE A 156 -5.08 -10.47 12.79
C ILE A 156 -4.80 -11.00 14.19
N LYS A 157 -3.55 -11.26 14.54
CA LYS A 157 -3.16 -11.74 15.87
C LYS A 157 -3.63 -10.81 17.00
N ASN A 158 -3.62 -9.50 16.74
CA ASN A 158 -3.98 -8.50 17.75
C ASN A 158 -5.48 -8.19 17.82
N VAL A 159 -6.22 -8.37 16.72
CA VAL A 159 -7.61 -7.89 16.63
C VAL A 159 -8.62 -9.03 16.63
N PHE A 160 -8.31 -10.16 16.00
CA PHE A 160 -9.23 -11.29 15.87
C PHE A 160 -9.71 -11.88 17.20
N PRO A 161 -8.87 -12.07 18.24
CA PRO A 161 -9.35 -12.66 19.52
C PRO A 161 -10.44 -11.83 20.19
N ASP A 162 -10.31 -10.51 20.16
CA ASP A 162 -11.31 -9.62 20.75
C ASP A 162 -12.60 -9.58 19.89
N ALA A 163 -12.45 -9.53 18.55
CA ALA A 163 -13.57 -9.51 17.63
C ALA A 163 -14.42 -10.80 17.70
N ILE A 164 -13.77 -11.97 17.71
CA ILE A 164 -14.51 -13.24 17.82
C ILE A 164 -15.17 -13.39 19.19
N SER A 165 -14.48 -12.98 20.27
CA SER A 165 -15.08 -12.98 21.62
C SER A 165 -16.29 -12.06 21.71
N ASN A 166 -16.24 -10.89 21.11
CA ASN A 166 -17.38 -9.95 21.03
C ASN A 166 -18.58 -10.63 20.33
N ILE A 167 -18.36 -11.27 19.17
CA ILE A 167 -19.40 -11.98 18.41
C ILE A 167 -19.98 -13.16 19.19
N GLU A 168 -19.13 -13.99 19.82
CA GLU A 168 -19.57 -15.14 20.61
C GLU A 168 -20.41 -14.75 21.82
N ASN A 169 -20.17 -13.56 22.38
CA ASN A 169 -20.96 -12.96 23.46
C ASN A 169 -22.21 -12.20 22.98
N GLY A 170 -22.63 -12.40 21.73
CA GLY A 170 -23.83 -11.77 21.19
C GLY A 170 -23.65 -10.36 20.64
N GLY A 171 -22.41 -9.87 20.58
CA GLY A 171 -22.07 -8.60 19.93
C GLY A 171 -22.00 -8.70 18.41
N LYS A 172 -21.54 -7.63 17.78
CA LYS A 172 -21.38 -7.54 16.34
C LYS A 172 -20.06 -6.86 15.96
N GLU A 173 -19.56 -7.18 14.77
CA GLU A 173 -18.48 -6.46 14.11
C GLU A 173 -18.99 -5.77 12.86
N GLU A 174 -18.58 -4.51 12.65
CA GLU A 174 -19.03 -3.71 11.51
C GLU A 174 -17.85 -3.32 10.61
N PHE A 175 -18.07 -3.45 9.30
CA PHE A 175 -17.09 -3.12 8.26
C PHE A 175 -17.73 -2.17 7.27
N TYR A 176 -17.02 -1.12 6.87
CA TYR A 176 -17.50 -0.19 5.86
C TYR A 176 -17.39 -0.80 4.46
N LEU A 177 -18.40 -0.56 3.62
CA LEU A 177 -18.46 -1.05 2.24
C LEU A 177 -18.37 0.11 1.26
N ARG A 178 -17.38 0.08 0.39
CA ARG A 178 -17.19 1.08 -0.67
C ARG A 178 -17.79 0.60 -1.99
N THR A 179 -18.31 1.52 -2.80
CA THR A 179 -18.87 1.18 -4.10
C THR A 179 -17.79 0.76 -5.11
N VAL A 180 -18.15 -0.08 -6.07
CA VAL A 180 -17.25 -0.49 -7.18
C VAL A 180 -16.78 0.74 -7.98
N LYS A 181 -17.66 1.71 -8.17
CA LYS A 181 -17.36 2.97 -8.88
C LYS A 181 -16.24 3.77 -8.18
N ASP A 182 -16.28 3.85 -6.85
CA ASP A 182 -15.25 4.54 -6.08
C ASP A 182 -13.91 3.82 -6.15
N LEU A 183 -13.92 2.49 -6.07
CA LEU A 183 -12.72 1.68 -6.18
C LEU A 183 -12.06 1.81 -7.55
N GLN A 184 -12.84 1.79 -8.64
CA GLN A 184 -12.33 1.97 -9.99
C GLN A 184 -11.71 3.35 -10.18
N LYS A 185 -12.39 4.40 -9.69
CA LYS A 185 -11.88 5.77 -9.74
C LYS A 185 -10.55 5.91 -9.01
N ASP A 186 -10.41 5.30 -7.84
CA ASP A 186 -9.19 5.35 -7.05
C ASP A 186 -8.04 4.55 -7.69
N ALA A 187 -8.35 3.41 -8.31
CA ALA A 187 -7.37 2.61 -9.04
C ALA A 187 -6.78 3.38 -10.24
N MET A 188 -7.60 4.17 -10.94
CA MET A 188 -7.18 4.93 -12.12
C MET A 188 -6.44 6.22 -11.78
N LEU A 189 -6.89 6.96 -10.78
CA LEU A 189 -6.37 8.30 -10.46
C LEU A 189 -5.20 8.30 -9.47
N GLY A 190 -4.93 7.15 -8.84
CA GLY A 190 -3.98 7.07 -7.74
C GLY A 190 -4.48 7.77 -6.47
N VAL A 191 -3.69 7.68 -5.40
CA VAL A 191 -4.08 8.21 -4.09
C VAL A 191 -3.13 9.30 -3.64
N GLY A 192 -3.62 10.53 -3.65
CA GLY A 192 -2.95 11.68 -3.04
C GLY A 192 -3.55 12.04 -1.67
N LYS A 193 -2.87 12.88 -0.89
CA LYS A 193 -3.31 13.31 0.45
C LYS A 193 -4.75 13.85 0.49
N LYS A 194 -5.15 14.64 -0.53
CA LYS A 194 -6.52 15.18 -0.63
C LYS A 194 -7.56 14.07 -0.73
N LYS A 195 -7.28 13.05 -1.54
CA LYS A 195 -8.18 11.91 -1.72
C LYS A 195 -8.29 11.06 -0.46
N VAL A 196 -7.18 10.84 0.24
CA VAL A 196 -7.13 10.14 1.52
C VAL A 196 -8.08 10.80 2.53
N LYS A 197 -8.01 12.13 2.66
CA LYS A 197 -8.90 12.90 3.54
C LYS A 197 -10.37 12.75 3.13
N GLN A 198 -10.69 12.87 1.83
CA GLN A 198 -12.05 12.70 1.31
C GLN A 198 -12.65 11.32 1.62
N ILE A 199 -11.85 10.26 1.53
CA ILE A 199 -12.30 8.90 1.87
C ILE A 199 -12.64 8.83 3.36
N GLY A 200 -11.79 9.36 4.24
CA GLY A 200 -12.08 9.43 5.68
C GLY A 200 -13.38 10.18 5.99
N GLU A 201 -13.60 11.33 5.37
CA GLU A 201 -14.82 12.13 5.54
C GLU A 201 -16.08 11.43 5.02
N SER A 202 -15.93 10.49 4.07
CA SER A 202 -17.06 9.74 3.50
C SER A 202 -17.51 8.54 4.34
N LEU A 203 -16.69 8.02 5.24
CA LEU A 203 -16.97 6.79 6.01
C LEU A 203 -18.35 6.74 6.65
N PRO A 204 -18.82 7.79 7.37
CA PRO A 204 -20.11 7.72 8.03
C PRO A 204 -21.31 7.53 7.09
N LYS A 205 -21.10 7.77 5.79
CA LYS A 205 -22.13 7.67 4.74
C LYS A 205 -22.05 6.35 3.96
N LEU A 206 -21.05 5.51 4.25
CA LEU A 206 -20.91 4.24 3.58
C LEU A 206 -21.86 3.21 4.16
N GLU A 207 -22.32 2.32 3.29
CA GLU A 207 -22.98 1.08 3.71
C GLU A 207 -22.05 0.25 4.60
N LYS A 208 -22.62 -0.64 5.39
CA LYS A 208 -21.87 -1.51 6.28
C LYS A 208 -22.13 -2.96 6.00
N ILE A 209 -21.10 -3.77 6.26
CA ILE A 209 -21.22 -5.19 6.44
C ILE A 209 -21.26 -5.42 7.96
N THR A 210 -22.30 -6.08 8.45
CA THR A 210 -22.43 -6.46 9.86
C THR A 210 -22.24 -7.97 9.99
N VAL A 211 -21.35 -8.39 10.87
CA VAL A 211 -21.08 -9.81 11.17
C VAL A 211 -21.48 -10.10 12.60
N THR A 212 -22.31 -11.11 12.78
CA THR A 212 -22.76 -11.61 14.08
C THR A 212 -22.54 -13.11 14.18
N LYS A 213 -22.89 -13.71 15.31
CA LYS A 213 -22.87 -15.16 15.49
C LYS A 213 -23.82 -15.89 14.54
N ASP A 214 -24.98 -15.29 14.22
CA ASP A 214 -26.09 -15.96 13.54
C ASP A 214 -26.16 -15.60 12.05
N TYR A 215 -25.65 -14.43 11.66
CA TYR A 215 -25.78 -13.93 10.30
C TYR A 215 -24.67 -12.97 9.90
N ILE A 216 -24.55 -12.77 8.60
CA ILE A 216 -23.88 -11.62 8.00
C ILE A 216 -24.93 -10.76 7.28
N ALA A 217 -24.84 -9.43 7.42
CA ALA A 217 -25.70 -8.52 6.70
C ALA A 217 -24.88 -7.59 5.78
N PHE A 218 -25.41 -7.33 4.59
CA PHE A 218 -24.88 -6.34 3.64
C PHE A 218 -25.92 -5.23 3.51
N ALA A 219 -25.58 -4.03 3.97
CA ALA A 219 -26.55 -2.96 4.17
C ALA A 219 -27.74 -3.45 5.02
N GLU A 220 -28.92 -3.57 4.45
CA GLU A 220 -30.15 -4.00 5.14
C GLU A 220 -30.50 -5.49 4.90
N GLU A 221 -29.80 -6.19 3.98
CA GLU A 221 -30.07 -7.57 3.65
C GLU A 221 -29.33 -8.54 4.58
N ILE A 222 -30.06 -9.45 5.22
CA ILE A 222 -29.56 -10.41 6.21
C ILE A 222 -29.42 -11.79 5.59
N TYR A 223 -28.28 -12.44 5.83
CA TYR A 223 -27.93 -13.79 5.35
C TYR A 223 -27.47 -14.66 6.51
N ASN A 224 -28.34 -15.56 6.98
CA ASN A 224 -28.06 -16.49 8.09
C ASN A 224 -27.02 -17.53 7.64
N TRP A 225 -26.01 -17.82 8.48
CA TRP A 225 -24.94 -18.77 8.18
C TRP A 225 -25.43 -20.17 7.77
N GLY A 226 -26.52 -20.64 8.36
CA GLY A 226 -27.10 -21.97 8.04
C GLY A 226 -27.78 -22.06 6.68
N ASN A 227 -28.22 -20.94 6.09
CA ASN A 227 -28.99 -20.87 4.85
C ASN A 227 -28.23 -20.40 3.64
N TYR A 228 -27.05 -19.80 3.87
CA TYR A 228 -26.24 -19.19 2.84
C TYR A 228 -24.76 -19.56 2.99
N LYS A 229 -24.11 -19.78 1.86
CA LYS A 229 -22.67 -19.96 1.79
C LYS A 229 -22.00 -18.61 1.52
N VAL A 230 -21.10 -18.21 2.39
CA VAL A 230 -20.34 -16.97 2.26
C VAL A 230 -18.88 -17.29 1.96
N GLU A 231 -18.33 -16.72 0.90
CA GLU A 231 -16.97 -17.00 0.45
C GLU A 231 -16.20 -15.68 0.20
N VAL A 232 -14.99 -15.61 0.73
CA VAL A 232 -14.03 -14.57 0.35
C VAL A 232 -13.02 -15.17 -0.64
N THR A 233 -13.23 -14.87 -1.91
CA THR A 233 -12.37 -15.34 -2.99
C THR A 233 -11.20 -14.34 -3.24
N PRO A 234 -10.22 -14.68 -4.06
CA PRO A 234 -9.18 -13.71 -4.46
C PRO A 234 -9.73 -12.44 -5.12
N LEU A 235 -10.95 -12.46 -5.67
CA LEU A 235 -11.53 -11.35 -6.43
C LEU A 235 -12.73 -10.71 -5.75
N ALA A 236 -13.51 -11.47 -4.96
CA ALA A 236 -14.81 -11.02 -4.47
C ALA A 236 -15.18 -11.62 -3.12
N ILE A 237 -16.11 -10.94 -2.43
CA ILE A 237 -16.92 -11.48 -1.35
C ILE A 237 -18.23 -11.92 -1.99
N LYS A 238 -18.56 -13.21 -1.89
CA LYS A 238 -19.75 -13.81 -2.50
C LYS A 238 -20.65 -14.42 -1.45
N ILE A 239 -21.94 -14.23 -1.61
CA ILE A 239 -22.96 -14.95 -0.86
C ILE A 239 -23.84 -15.69 -1.87
N SER A 240 -24.00 -16.99 -1.68
CA SER A 240 -24.89 -17.82 -2.47
C SER A 240 -25.88 -18.57 -1.57
N ASP A 241 -27.08 -18.83 -2.07
CA ASP A 241 -28.00 -19.76 -1.43
C ASP A 241 -27.50 -21.22 -1.55
N LEU A 242 -28.12 -22.15 -0.86
CA LEU A 242 -27.76 -23.57 -0.89
C LEU A 242 -27.93 -24.20 -2.28
N SER A 243 -28.73 -23.60 -3.17
CA SER A 243 -28.89 -24.01 -4.56
C SER A 243 -27.78 -23.45 -5.48
N GLY A 244 -26.88 -22.64 -4.94
CA GLY A 244 -25.75 -22.06 -5.67
C GLY A 244 -26.06 -20.73 -6.37
N ASN A 245 -27.27 -20.16 -6.21
CA ASN A 245 -27.57 -18.85 -6.79
C ASN A 245 -26.88 -17.75 -6.03
N ILE A 246 -26.14 -16.89 -6.75
CA ILE A 246 -25.40 -15.76 -6.17
C ILE A 246 -26.39 -14.66 -5.80
N ARG A 247 -26.40 -14.26 -4.54
CA ARG A 247 -27.19 -13.15 -3.98
C ARG A 247 -26.34 -11.88 -3.87
N VAL A 248 -25.09 -12.03 -3.43
CA VAL A 248 -24.14 -10.92 -3.25
C VAL A 248 -22.84 -11.24 -3.97
N ASN A 249 -22.29 -10.25 -4.66
CA ASN A 249 -20.99 -10.35 -5.32
C ASN A 249 -20.30 -8.97 -5.31
N TYR A 250 -19.55 -8.68 -4.24
CA TYR A 250 -18.77 -7.46 -4.12
C TYR A 250 -17.29 -7.73 -4.35
N GLY A 251 -16.59 -6.82 -5.04
CA GLY A 251 -15.14 -6.87 -5.13
C GLY A 251 -14.50 -6.89 -3.74
N LYS A 252 -13.56 -7.81 -3.48
CA LYS A 252 -13.01 -8.01 -2.12
C LYS A 252 -12.44 -6.73 -1.49
N PHE A 253 -11.85 -5.84 -2.29
CA PHE A 253 -11.29 -4.58 -1.80
C PHE A 253 -12.34 -3.51 -1.46
N ALA A 254 -13.64 -3.83 -1.65
CA ALA A 254 -14.72 -2.94 -1.26
C ALA A 254 -14.86 -2.83 0.27
N ALA A 255 -14.55 -3.89 1.00
CA ALA A 255 -14.70 -3.93 2.45
C ALA A 255 -13.49 -3.31 3.18
N SER A 256 -13.77 -2.57 4.26
CA SER A 256 -12.73 -2.19 5.22
C SER A 256 -12.26 -3.40 6.02
N ASN A 257 -11.05 -3.32 6.56
CA ASN A 257 -10.47 -4.34 7.44
C ASN A 257 -10.64 -5.76 6.90
N LEU A 258 -10.42 -5.92 5.59
CA LEU A 258 -10.70 -7.13 4.81
C LEU A 258 -10.10 -8.40 5.42
N ASP A 259 -8.91 -8.31 6.00
CA ASP A 259 -8.24 -9.49 6.57
C ASP A 259 -9.02 -10.01 7.79
N LEU A 260 -9.48 -9.13 8.69
CA LEU A 260 -10.33 -9.49 9.81
C LEU A 260 -11.66 -10.06 9.34
N LEU A 261 -12.34 -9.38 8.41
CA LEU A 261 -13.60 -9.85 7.83
C LEU A 261 -13.46 -11.26 7.25
N SER A 262 -12.36 -11.51 6.52
CA SER A 262 -12.10 -12.80 5.89
C SER A 262 -11.94 -13.94 6.91
N VAL A 263 -11.20 -13.68 8.00
CA VAL A 263 -10.98 -14.67 9.06
C VAL A 263 -12.27 -14.94 9.84
N LEU A 264 -13.07 -13.91 10.14
CA LEU A 264 -14.38 -14.04 10.79
C LEU A 264 -15.34 -14.87 9.95
N ILE A 265 -15.48 -14.56 8.65
CA ILE A 265 -16.32 -15.34 7.72
C ILE A 265 -15.86 -16.80 7.71
N ASN A 266 -14.57 -17.07 7.56
CA ASN A 266 -14.05 -18.43 7.54
C ASN A 266 -14.27 -19.18 8.86
N ARG A 267 -14.32 -18.50 9.99
CA ARG A 267 -14.57 -19.10 11.31
C ARG A 267 -16.05 -19.43 11.51
N LEU A 268 -16.93 -18.48 11.19
CA LEU A 268 -18.37 -18.58 11.44
C LEU A 268 -19.10 -19.45 10.40
N ASN A 269 -18.64 -19.46 9.17
CA ASN A 269 -19.23 -20.27 8.09
C ASN A 269 -18.89 -21.77 8.18
N ARG A 270 -18.08 -22.21 9.15
CA ARG A 270 -17.71 -23.61 9.40
C ARG A 270 -18.55 -24.29 10.48
N ASN A 271 -19.38 -23.51 11.17
CA ASN A 271 -20.31 -24.02 12.18
C ASN A 271 -21.70 -24.16 11.58
#